data_0f5ab4e5d75c1296badfc2916f091d94
#
_entry.id   0f5ab4e5d75c1296badfc2916f091d94
#
_cell.length_a   1.000
_cell.length_b   1.000
_cell.length_c   1.000
_cell.angle_alpha   90.00
_cell.angle_beta   90.00
_cell.angle_gamma   90.00
#
_symmetry.space_group_name_H-M   'P 1'
#
loop_
_entity.id
_entity.type
_entity.pdbx_description
1 polymer ?
#
loop_
_entity_poly.entity_id
_entity_poly.type
_entity_poly.pdbx_seq_one_letter_code
_entity_poly.pdbx_strand_id
1 'polypeptide(L)'
;MAKKYTKDYRVTDTLNEQGRRERRVDYIGKTYVWHEGDAARKALRFANGICAVGWAAWLLPLLPRSEATQTWYVLPFFLFIALPLGLVSGTLLWLRRSGEVLTHREADQASNRIPGCGLFMTLLPMLSLGGETILYIQQRKLPGRADVLFALGALLLLVCGLLLRRMAPHFRTEIRE
;
A
#
# COMPACT_ATOMS: atom_id res chain seq x y z
N MET A 1 -16.39 4.62 -7.38
CA MET A 1 -16.04 4.72 -5.94
C MET A 1 -16.35 6.08 -5.29
N ALA A 2 -16.50 7.18 -6.02
CA ALA A 2 -16.78 8.51 -5.46
C ALA A 2 -18.15 8.67 -4.77
N LYS A 3 -19.18 7.93 -5.17
CA LYS A 3 -20.56 8.08 -4.65
C LYS A 3 -20.76 7.65 -3.18
N LYS A 4 -19.89 6.78 -2.62
CA LYS A 4 -20.05 6.25 -1.24
C LYS A 4 -19.89 7.34 -0.17
N TYR A 5 -19.07 8.35 -0.42
CA TYR A 5 -18.73 9.39 0.57
C TYR A 5 -19.32 10.76 0.28
N THR A 6 -20.09 10.93 -0.80
CA THR A 6 -20.69 12.22 -1.18
C THR A 6 -21.69 12.74 -0.14
N LYS A 7 -22.31 11.84 0.62
CA LYS A 7 -23.26 12.20 1.70
C LYS A 7 -22.58 12.82 2.92
N ASP A 8 -21.27 12.61 3.07
CA ASP A 8 -20.49 13.10 4.21
C ASP A 8 -19.97 14.53 4.00
N TYR A 9 -20.28 15.14 2.85
CA TYR A 9 -19.86 16.49 2.52
C TYR A 9 -21.05 17.34 2.12
N ARG A 10 -21.11 18.56 2.69
CA ARG A 10 -22.06 19.60 2.29
C ARG A 10 -21.32 20.68 1.50
N VAL A 11 -21.84 20.98 0.35
CA VAL A 11 -21.35 22.10 -0.46
C VAL A 11 -22.21 23.29 -0.15
N THR A 12 -21.61 24.35 0.40
CA THR A 12 -22.28 25.61 0.69
C THR A 12 -21.69 26.71 -0.20
N ASP A 13 -22.52 27.40 -0.95
CA ASP A 13 -22.09 28.57 -1.72
C ASP A 13 -22.22 29.77 -0.79
N THR A 14 -21.09 30.34 -0.37
CA THR A 14 -21.03 31.56 0.44
C THR A 14 -20.54 32.72 -0.41
N LEU A 15 -21.04 33.94 -0.13
CA LEU A 15 -20.46 35.14 -0.69
C LEU A 15 -19.35 35.61 0.24
N ASN A 16 -18.14 35.79 -0.29
CA ASN A 16 -17.04 36.38 0.48
C ASN A 16 -17.28 37.90 0.66
N GLU A 17 -16.50 38.53 1.52
CA GLU A 17 -16.58 39.98 1.80
C GLU A 17 -16.46 40.87 0.55
N GLN A 18 -15.99 40.33 -0.56
CA GLN A 18 -15.84 41.01 -1.86
C GLN A 18 -17.01 40.72 -2.82
N GLY A 19 -18.09 40.06 -2.37
CA GLY A 19 -19.26 39.72 -3.18
C GLY A 19 -19.04 38.61 -4.21
N ARG A 20 -17.92 37.88 -4.16
CA ARG A 20 -17.67 36.74 -5.04
C ARG A 20 -18.22 35.46 -4.41
N ARG A 21 -18.85 34.64 -5.24
CA ARG A 21 -19.30 33.30 -4.82
C ARG A 21 -18.09 32.42 -4.55
N GLU A 22 -17.95 31.97 -3.30
CA GLU A 22 -16.95 31.01 -2.87
C GLU A 22 -17.64 29.71 -2.50
N ARG A 23 -17.21 28.64 -3.12
CA ARG A 23 -17.76 27.30 -2.89
C ARG A 23 -16.98 26.64 -1.76
N ARG A 24 -17.61 26.55 -0.59
CA ARG A 24 -17.05 25.88 0.57
C ARG A 24 -17.60 24.47 0.69
N VAL A 25 -16.69 23.50 0.92
CA VAL A 25 -17.02 22.09 1.12
C VAL A 25 -16.77 21.76 2.58
N ASP A 26 -17.84 21.59 3.35
CA ASP A 26 -17.77 21.27 4.76
C ASP A 26 -18.02 19.76 4.96
N TYR A 27 -17.19 19.13 5.79
CA TYR A 27 -17.37 17.73 6.17
C TYR A 27 -18.41 17.64 7.30
N ILE A 28 -19.49 16.89 7.06
CA ILE A 28 -20.61 16.68 8.01
C ILE A 28 -20.73 15.22 8.44
N GLY A 29 -19.83 14.35 7.98
CA GLY A 29 -19.82 12.92 8.30
C GLY A 29 -19.30 12.62 9.71
N LYS A 30 -19.37 11.35 10.10
CA LYS A 30 -18.82 10.89 11.37
C LYS A 30 -17.31 11.01 11.37
N THR A 31 -16.75 11.51 12.47
CA THR A 31 -15.31 11.56 12.70
C THR A 31 -14.82 10.29 13.38
N TYR A 32 -13.62 9.87 13.04
CA TYR A 32 -12.99 8.67 13.57
C TYR A 32 -11.67 9.03 14.24
N VAL A 33 -11.30 8.29 15.24
CA VAL A 33 -10.01 8.39 15.93
C VAL A 33 -9.33 7.03 15.94
N TRP A 34 -8.00 7.02 16.07
CA TRP A 34 -7.26 5.79 16.23
C TRP A 34 -7.61 5.13 17.57
N HIS A 35 -7.90 3.83 17.55
CA HIS A 35 -8.14 3.06 18.78
C HIS A 35 -6.96 3.18 19.76
N GLU A 36 -5.73 3.08 19.26
CA GLU A 36 -4.49 3.25 20.02
C GLU A 36 -3.62 4.34 19.37
N GLY A 37 -3.88 5.62 19.67
CA GLY A 37 -3.29 6.76 18.96
C GLY A 37 -1.75 6.73 18.83
N ASP A 38 -1.04 6.46 19.93
CA ASP A 38 0.44 6.41 19.92
C ASP A 38 0.98 5.16 19.23
N ALA A 39 0.34 4.00 19.41
CA ALA A 39 0.72 2.77 18.73
C ALA A 39 0.47 2.90 17.21
N ALA A 40 -0.66 3.50 16.81
CA ALA A 40 -0.97 3.76 15.40
C ALA A 40 0.06 4.68 14.76
N ARG A 41 0.51 5.75 15.44
CA ARG A 41 1.56 6.64 14.93
C ARG A 41 2.92 5.94 14.76
N LYS A 42 3.31 5.09 15.72
CA LYS A 42 4.52 4.26 15.61
C LYS A 42 4.39 3.27 14.46
N ALA A 43 3.24 2.59 14.37
CA ALA A 43 2.92 1.68 13.27
C ALA A 43 2.97 2.37 11.91
N LEU A 44 2.45 3.59 11.79
CA LEU A 44 2.47 4.38 10.56
C LEU A 44 3.90 4.70 10.10
N ARG A 45 4.79 5.10 11.04
CA ARG A 45 6.21 5.36 10.73
C ARG A 45 6.91 4.09 10.26
N PHE A 46 6.69 2.98 10.96
CA PHE A 46 7.29 1.69 10.62
C PHE A 46 6.78 1.16 9.27
N ALA A 47 5.47 1.26 9.01
CA ALA A 47 4.87 0.88 7.73
C ALA A 47 5.44 1.69 6.54
N ASN A 48 5.71 2.99 6.73
CA ASN A 48 6.41 3.81 5.72
C ASN A 48 7.83 3.28 5.44
N GLY A 49 8.56 2.88 6.49
CA GLY A 49 9.88 2.24 6.35
C GLY A 49 9.79 0.93 5.55
N ILE A 50 8.80 0.08 5.86
CA ILE A 50 8.54 -1.16 5.11
C ILE A 50 8.26 -0.86 3.63
N CYS A 51 7.45 0.16 3.33
CA CYS A 51 7.18 0.56 1.95
C CYS A 51 8.45 1.05 1.22
N ALA A 52 9.32 1.81 1.88
CA ALA A 52 10.57 2.25 1.30
C ALA A 52 11.49 1.05 0.96
N VAL A 53 11.61 0.09 1.88
CA VAL A 53 12.33 -1.17 1.64
C VAL A 53 11.66 -1.97 0.52
N GLY A 54 10.32 -2.02 0.49
CA GLY A 54 9.56 -2.66 -0.58
C GLY A 54 9.83 -2.06 -1.96
N TRP A 55 9.91 -0.73 -2.08
CA TRP A 55 10.26 -0.09 -3.34
C TRP A 55 11.69 -0.41 -3.77
N ALA A 56 12.66 -0.40 -2.86
CA ALA A 56 14.03 -0.81 -3.16
C ALA A 56 14.08 -2.29 -3.60
N ALA A 57 13.40 -3.18 -2.88
CA ALA A 57 13.33 -4.61 -3.20
C ALA A 57 12.63 -4.90 -4.54
N TRP A 58 11.73 -4.02 -4.98
CA TRP A 58 11.08 -4.12 -6.28
C TRP A 58 11.94 -3.57 -7.42
N LEU A 59 12.63 -2.44 -7.20
CA LEU A 59 13.42 -1.77 -8.24
C LEU A 59 14.76 -2.45 -8.50
N LEU A 60 15.50 -2.81 -7.45
CA LEU A 60 16.87 -3.34 -7.58
C LEU A 60 16.97 -4.59 -8.47
N PRO A 61 16.07 -5.59 -8.39
CA PRO A 61 16.11 -6.78 -9.23
C PRO A 61 15.82 -6.52 -10.71
N LEU A 62 15.20 -5.37 -11.05
CA LEU A 62 14.89 -5.01 -12.44
C LEU A 62 16.09 -4.40 -13.17
N LEU A 63 17.12 -3.97 -12.44
CA LEU A 63 18.32 -3.35 -13.03
C LEU A 63 19.19 -4.36 -13.83
N PRO A 64 19.56 -5.54 -13.29
CA PRO A 64 20.28 -6.54 -14.04
C PRO A 64 19.33 -7.35 -14.92
N ARG A 65 19.79 -7.78 -16.09
CA ARG A 65 19.06 -8.72 -16.93
C ARG A 65 19.15 -10.11 -16.31
N SER A 66 18.04 -10.63 -15.78
CA SER A 66 17.91 -12.00 -15.29
C SER A 66 17.05 -12.83 -16.24
N GLU A 67 17.18 -14.15 -16.23
CA GLU A 67 16.31 -15.03 -17.01
C GLU A 67 14.85 -14.94 -16.49
N ALA A 68 14.68 -14.75 -15.18
CA ALA A 68 13.37 -14.52 -14.56
C ALA A 68 12.68 -13.26 -15.11
N THR A 69 13.40 -12.15 -15.30
CA THR A 69 12.83 -10.90 -15.86
C THR A 69 12.52 -10.99 -17.36
N GLN A 70 13.02 -12.00 -18.06
CA GLN A 70 12.72 -12.25 -19.47
C GLN A 70 11.58 -13.24 -19.67
N THR A 71 11.11 -13.88 -18.60
CA THR A 71 10.10 -14.94 -18.64
C THR A 71 8.70 -14.35 -18.54
N TRP A 72 7.87 -14.58 -19.54
CA TRP A 72 6.53 -13.99 -19.67
C TRP A 72 5.54 -14.36 -18.55
N TYR A 73 5.74 -15.48 -17.84
CA TYR A 73 4.88 -15.90 -16.73
C TYR A 73 5.45 -15.56 -15.35
N VAL A 74 6.67 -15.02 -15.25
CA VAL A 74 7.30 -14.57 -13.99
C VAL A 74 7.21 -13.04 -13.86
N LEU A 75 7.64 -12.34 -14.89
CA LEU A 75 7.74 -10.88 -14.91
C LEU A 75 6.42 -10.15 -14.60
N PRO A 76 5.25 -10.54 -15.17
CA PRO A 76 4.00 -9.84 -14.89
C PRO A 76 3.63 -9.83 -13.41
N PHE A 77 3.75 -10.97 -12.72
CA PHE A 77 3.44 -11.03 -11.28
C PHE A 77 4.36 -10.11 -10.47
N PHE A 78 5.63 -10.04 -10.82
CA PHE A 78 6.59 -9.15 -10.17
C PHE A 78 6.28 -7.68 -10.44
N LEU A 79 5.94 -7.31 -11.68
CA LEU A 79 5.56 -5.93 -12.05
C LEU A 79 4.27 -5.48 -11.37
N PHE A 80 3.27 -6.38 -11.27
CA PHE A 80 2.00 -6.05 -10.62
C PHE A 80 2.13 -5.71 -9.12
N ILE A 81 3.25 -6.07 -8.46
CA ILE A 81 3.51 -5.70 -7.06
C ILE A 81 3.59 -4.17 -6.89
N ALA A 82 3.97 -3.43 -7.94
CA ALA A 82 4.00 -1.97 -7.89
C ALA A 82 2.63 -1.35 -7.56
N LEU A 83 1.53 -1.99 -7.98
CA LEU A 83 0.17 -1.48 -7.73
C LEU A 83 -0.19 -1.48 -6.23
N PRO A 84 -0.18 -2.62 -5.51
CA PRO A 84 -0.47 -2.62 -4.09
C PRO A 84 0.57 -1.83 -3.28
N LEU A 85 1.84 -1.85 -3.69
CA LEU A 85 2.90 -1.07 -3.05
C LEU A 85 2.66 0.44 -3.20
N GLY A 86 2.27 0.92 -4.38
CA GLY A 86 1.91 2.32 -4.63
C GLY A 86 0.66 2.74 -3.88
N LEU A 87 -0.38 1.89 -3.86
CA LEU A 87 -1.63 2.16 -3.14
C LEU A 87 -1.42 2.26 -1.63
N VAL A 88 -0.66 1.35 -1.03
CA VAL A 88 -0.36 1.41 0.40
C VAL A 88 0.52 2.59 0.74
N SER A 89 1.56 2.88 -0.05
CA SER A 89 2.44 4.05 0.16
C SER A 89 1.65 5.35 0.10
N GLY A 90 0.78 5.53 -0.90
CA GLY A 90 -0.08 6.69 -1.01
C GLY A 90 -1.06 6.83 0.16
N THR A 91 -1.65 5.73 0.62
CA THR A 91 -2.53 5.71 1.79
C THR A 91 -1.79 6.11 3.07
N LEU A 92 -0.59 5.57 3.31
CA LEU A 92 0.22 5.88 4.49
C LEU A 92 0.69 7.34 4.49
N LEU A 93 1.10 7.89 3.33
CA LEU A 93 1.47 9.30 3.20
C LEU A 93 0.29 10.23 3.47
N TRP A 94 -0.89 9.87 2.99
CA TRP A 94 -2.09 10.64 3.28
C TRP A 94 -2.43 10.59 4.77
N LEU A 95 -2.53 9.40 5.38
CA LEU A 95 -2.82 9.23 6.81
C LEU A 95 -1.85 9.99 7.71
N ARG A 96 -0.58 10.09 7.30
CA ARG A 96 0.40 10.91 8.02
C ARG A 96 0.05 12.41 8.05
N ARG A 97 -0.68 12.90 7.04
CA ARG A 97 -1.10 14.30 6.93
C ARG A 97 -2.42 14.58 7.65
N SER A 98 -3.29 13.60 7.78
CA SER A 98 -4.65 13.76 8.34
C SER A 98 -4.69 14.01 9.85
N GLY A 99 -3.60 13.73 10.60
CA GLY A 99 -3.54 13.97 12.03
C GLY A 99 -4.27 12.92 12.88
N GLU A 100 -4.90 13.36 13.99
CA GLU A 100 -5.56 12.45 14.95
C GLU A 100 -7.00 12.14 14.58
N VAL A 101 -7.66 13.08 13.94
CA VAL A 101 -9.08 12.97 13.55
C VAL A 101 -9.17 12.60 12.09
N LEU A 102 -9.79 11.46 11.83
CA LEU A 102 -9.94 10.89 10.50
C LEU A 102 -11.36 11.08 10.00
N THR A 103 -11.49 11.33 8.70
CA THR A 103 -12.76 11.26 8.00
C THR A 103 -13.16 9.79 7.78
N HIS A 104 -14.43 9.54 7.50
CA HIS A 104 -14.94 8.20 7.17
C HIS A 104 -14.13 7.52 6.06
N ARG A 105 -13.75 8.29 5.03
CA ARG A 105 -12.93 7.79 3.93
C ARG A 105 -11.54 7.35 4.38
N GLU A 106 -10.90 8.11 5.24
CA GLU A 106 -9.56 7.80 5.75
C GLU A 106 -9.57 6.58 6.66
N ALA A 107 -10.60 6.47 7.53
CA ALA A 107 -10.81 5.31 8.37
C ALA A 107 -11.04 4.02 7.56
N ASP A 108 -11.88 4.07 6.53
CA ASP A 108 -12.14 2.95 5.62
C ASP A 108 -10.87 2.56 4.83
N GLN A 109 -10.07 3.55 4.41
CA GLN A 109 -8.81 3.28 3.73
C GLN A 109 -7.76 2.65 4.66
N ALA A 110 -7.66 3.11 5.89
CA ALA A 110 -6.74 2.56 6.87
C ALA A 110 -7.07 1.09 7.20
N SER A 111 -8.35 0.82 7.48
CA SER A 111 -8.79 -0.50 7.92
C SER A 111 -8.88 -1.55 6.81
N ASN A 112 -9.14 -1.16 5.57
CA ASN A 112 -9.38 -2.11 4.48
C ASN A 112 -8.25 -2.15 3.44
N ARG A 113 -7.65 -1.01 3.08
CA ARG A 113 -6.62 -0.99 2.03
C ARG A 113 -5.28 -1.53 2.50
N ILE A 114 -4.84 -1.16 3.71
CA ILE A 114 -3.53 -1.59 4.20
C ILE A 114 -3.45 -3.11 4.28
N PRO A 115 -4.38 -3.83 4.95
CA PRO A 115 -4.33 -5.29 4.99
C PRO A 115 -4.56 -5.94 3.62
N GLY A 116 -5.43 -5.36 2.78
CA GLY A 116 -5.66 -5.84 1.42
C GLY A 116 -4.41 -5.75 0.55
N CYS A 117 -3.74 -4.59 0.53
CA CYS A 117 -2.47 -4.44 -0.18
C CYS A 117 -1.37 -5.37 0.37
N GLY A 118 -1.29 -5.54 1.70
CA GLY A 118 -0.37 -6.48 2.33
C GLY A 118 -0.60 -7.93 1.88
N LEU A 119 -1.87 -8.33 1.65
CA LEU A 119 -2.19 -9.64 1.10
C LEU A 119 -1.63 -9.80 -0.33
N PHE A 120 -1.89 -8.84 -1.22
CA PHE A 120 -1.37 -8.89 -2.59
C PHE A 120 0.15 -8.82 -2.63
N MET A 121 0.78 -8.02 -1.77
CA MET A 121 2.24 -7.98 -1.61
C MET A 121 2.83 -9.28 -1.04
N THR A 122 2.01 -10.17 -0.51
CA THR A 122 2.43 -11.52 -0.11
C THR A 122 2.24 -12.52 -1.25
N LEU A 123 1.06 -12.51 -1.90
CA LEU A 123 0.70 -13.49 -2.93
C LEU A 123 1.49 -13.32 -4.23
N LEU A 124 1.64 -12.08 -4.72
CA LEU A 124 2.32 -11.84 -6.00
C LEU A 124 3.80 -12.25 -6.00
N PRO A 125 4.62 -11.92 -4.98
CA PRO A 125 5.97 -12.43 -4.90
C PRO A 125 6.05 -13.95 -4.77
N MET A 126 5.10 -14.60 -4.07
CA MET A 126 5.04 -16.06 -4.01
C MET A 126 4.83 -16.67 -5.39
N LEU A 127 3.91 -16.11 -6.19
CA LEU A 127 3.68 -16.58 -7.56
C LEU A 127 4.91 -16.34 -8.44
N SER A 128 5.59 -15.21 -8.27
CA SER A 128 6.83 -14.89 -8.98
C SER A 128 7.96 -15.88 -8.66
N LEU A 129 8.17 -16.18 -7.38
CA LEU A 129 9.16 -17.16 -6.92
C LEU A 129 8.81 -18.58 -7.38
N GLY A 130 7.53 -18.94 -7.34
CA GLY A 130 7.05 -20.21 -7.86
C GLY A 130 7.34 -20.37 -9.35
N GLY A 131 7.06 -19.33 -10.13
CA GLY A 131 7.36 -19.29 -11.56
C GLY A 131 8.86 -19.40 -11.85
N GLU A 132 9.69 -18.68 -11.09
CA GLU A 132 11.15 -18.76 -11.19
C GLU A 132 11.66 -20.17 -10.86
N THR A 133 11.13 -20.79 -9.81
CA THR A 133 11.48 -22.17 -9.45
C THR A 133 11.16 -23.15 -10.57
N ILE A 134 9.98 -23.03 -11.20
CA ILE A 134 9.58 -23.85 -12.35
C ILE A 134 10.55 -23.64 -13.52
N LEU A 135 10.96 -22.42 -13.79
CA LEU A 135 11.92 -22.08 -14.85
C LEU A 135 13.22 -22.85 -14.69
N TYR A 136 13.80 -22.85 -13.47
CA TYR A 136 15.07 -23.56 -13.22
C TYR A 136 14.94 -25.08 -13.26
N ILE A 137 13.84 -25.63 -12.79
CA ILE A 137 13.56 -27.08 -12.90
C ILE A 137 13.51 -27.49 -14.38
N GLN A 138 12.84 -26.70 -15.23
CA GLN A 138 12.71 -26.99 -16.66
C GLN A 138 14.04 -26.85 -17.40
N GLN A 139 14.81 -25.84 -17.09
CA GLN A 139 16.08 -25.58 -17.78
C GLN A 139 17.25 -26.47 -17.28
N ARG A 140 17.10 -27.09 -16.13
CA ARG A 140 18.15 -27.85 -15.44
C ARG A 140 19.45 -27.07 -15.24
N LYS A 141 19.35 -25.73 -15.08
CA LYS A 141 20.47 -24.83 -14.88
C LYS A 141 20.49 -24.30 -13.45
N LEU A 142 21.66 -23.90 -12.99
CA LEU A 142 21.79 -23.18 -11.72
C LEU A 142 21.47 -21.68 -11.94
N PRO A 143 20.82 -21.03 -10.96
CA PRO A 143 20.50 -19.59 -11.04
C PRO A 143 21.77 -18.75 -11.14
N GLY A 144 21.75 -17.78 -12.03
CA GLY A 144 22.80 -16.77 -12.14
C GLY A 144 22.76 -15.75 -10.99
N ARG A 145 23.77 -14.90 -10.88
CA ARG A 145 23.81 -13.85 -9.84
C ARG A 145 22.61 -12.89 -9.93
N ALA A 146 22.18 -12.56 -11.15
CA ALA A 146 21.03 -11.69 -11.38
C ALA A 146 19.72 -12.34 -10.92
N ASP A 147 19.58 -13.64 -11.10
CA ASP A 147 18.40 -14.39 -10.70
C ASP A 147 18.34 -14.56 -9.17
N VAL A 148 19.49 -14.82 -8.52
CA VAL A 148 19.57 -14.79 -7.05
C VAL A 148 19.14 -13.44 -6.49
N LEU A 149 19.54 -12.33 -7.14
CA LEU A 149 19.10 -10.99 -6.73
C LEU A 149 17.58 -10.80 -6.91
N PHE A 150 17.01 -11.36 -7.99
CA PHE A 150 15.58 -11.35 -8.23
C PHE A 150 14.83 -12.14 -7.15
N ALA A 151 15.26 -13.34 -6.83
CA ALA A 151 14.69 -14.17 -5.78
C ALA A 151 14.75 -13.48 -4.40
N LEU A 152 15.90 -12.87 -4.05
CA LEU A 152 16.05 -12.10 -2.81
C LEU A 152 15.11 -10.90 -2.75
N GLY A 153 14.96 -10.16 -3.86
CA GLY A 153 14.01 -9.06 -3.96
C GLY A 153 12.58 -9.51 -3.76
N ALA A 154 12.17 -10.59 -4.41
CA ALA A 154 10.83 -11.17 -4.25
C ALA A 154 10.58 -11.69 -2.82
N LEU A 155 11.56 -12.33 -2.20
CA LEU A 155 11.52 -12.77 -0.80
C LEU A 155 11.36 -11.59 0.16
N LEU A 156 12.10 -10.52 -0.07
CA LEU A 156 12.02 -9.32 0.76
C LEU A 156 10.65 -8.64 0.62
N LEU A 157 10.09 -8.59 -0.58
CA LEU A 157 8.72 -8.09 -0.83
C LEU A 157 7.67 -8.93 -0.12
N LEU A 158 7.81 -10.26 -0.11
CA LEU A 158 6.94 -11.16 0.63
C LEU A 158 6.99 -10.85 2.14
N VAL A 159 8.18 -10.69 2.72
CA VAL A 159 8.35 -10.30 4.12
C VAL A 159 7.71 -8.95 4.40
N CYS A 160 7.89 -7.94 3.53
CA CYS A 160 7.23 -6.64 3.64
C CYS A 160 5.70 -6.78 3.66
N GLY A 161 5.13 -7.62 2.80
CA GLY A 161 3.69 -7.90 2.76
C GLY A 161 3.18 -8.53 4.07
N LEU A 162 3.90 -9.53 4.60
CA LEU A 162 3.57 -10.16 5.88
C LEU A 162 3.64 -9.18 7.05
N LEU A 163 4.66 -8.33 7.10
CA LEU A 163 4.81 -7.31 8.15
C LEU A 163 3.67 -6.29 8.09
N LEU A 164 3.28 -5.81 6.90
CA LEU A 164 2.13 -4.90 6.74
C LEU A 164 0.83 -5.55 7.23
N ARG A 165 0.60 -6.83 6.94
CA ARG A 165 -0.55 -7.57 7.44
C ARG A 165 -0.53 -7.71 8.97
N ARG A 166 0.63 -7.99 9.55
CA ARG A 166 0.78 -8.12 11.01
C ARG A 166 0.50 -6.79 11.72
N MET A 167 0.75 -5.66 11.06
CA MET A 167 0.48 -4.34 11.60
C MET A 167 -0.96 -3.86 11.40
N ALA A 168 -1.76 -4.54 10.58
CA ALA A 168 -3.13 -4.15 10.28
C ALA A 168 -4.02 -3.90 11.52
N PRO A 169 -3.92 -4.65 12.64
CA PRO A 169 -4.71 -4.38 13.85
C PRO A 169 -4.47 -2.98 14.45
N HIS A 170 -3.26 -2.42 14.32
CA HIS A 170 -2.94 -1.08 14.85
C HIS A 170 -3.58 0.07 14.04
N PHE A 171 -4.12 -0.22 12.86
CA PHE A 171 -4.82 0.75 12.02
C PHE A 171 -6.34 0.71 12.18
N ARG A 172 -6.83 0.10 13.26
CA ARG A 172 -8.25 0.13 13.62
C ARG A 172 -8.64 1.52 14.10
N THR A 173 -9.82 1.94 13.69
CA THR A 173 -10.38 3.25 14.01
C THR A 173 -11.72 3.08 14.73
N GLU A 174 -12.03 4.00 15.64
CA GLU A 174 -13.30 4.06 16.37
C GLU A 174 -14.02 5.36 16.05
N ILE A 175 -15.34 5.35 16.18
CA ILE A 175 -16.17 6.54 16.01
C ILE A 175 -15.91 7.45 17.21
N ARG A 176 -15.60 8.71 16.96
CA ARG A 176 -15.55 9.73 18.00
C ARG A 176 -17.01 10.12 18.32
N GLU A 177 -17.45 9.81 19.52
CA GLU A 177 -18.73 10.30 20.08
C GLU A 177 -18.64 11.78 20.48
#